data_78d175e469c9ed816dbab2b95917345f
#
_entry.id   78d175e469c9ed816dbab2b95917345f
#
_cell.length_a   1.000
_cell.length_b   1.000
_cell.length_c   1.000
_cell.angle_alpha   90.00
_cell.angle_beta   90.00
_cell.angle_gamma   90.00
#
_symmetry.space_group_name_H-M   'P 1'
#
loop_
_entity.id
_entity.type
_entity.pdbx_description
1 polymer ?
#
loop_
_entity_poly.entity_id
_entity_poly.type
_entity_poly.pdbx_seq_one_letter_code
_entity_poly.pdbx_strand_id
1 'polypeptide(L)' 'MKNNLIFISPKTKVTDIILNNPNMLIIFEHFGICYEFNNKLLEEVCSKYNLETDIVVTVMNLFNGHNI' A
#
# COMPACT_ATOMS: atom_id res chain seq x y z
N MET A 1 -7.67 -22.27 -3.22
CA MET A 1 -6.42 -21.58 -3.51
C MET A 1 -6.24 -20.40 -2.59
N LYS A 2 -5.08 -20.30 -2.03
CA LYS A 2 -4.81 -19.29 -1.04
C LYS A 2 -3.91 -18.20 -1.60
N ASN A 3 -4.28 -16.96 -1.38
CA ASN A 3 -3.46 -15.82 -1.76
C ASN A 3 -2.54 -15.47 -0.61
N ASN A 4 -1.25 -15.44 -0.89
CA ASN A 4 -0.27 -15.04 0.11
C ASN A 4 -0.02 -13.54 -0.03
N LEU A 5 -0.99 -12.76 0.44
CA LEU A 5 -0.87 -11.32 0.39
C LEU A 5 0.06 -10.86 1.51
N ILE A 6 1.02 -10.03 1.16
CA ILE A 6 2.03 -9.60 2.10
C ILE A 6 1.42 -8.69 3.16
N PHE A 7 2.08 -8.62 4.30
CA PHE A 7 1.76 -7.65 5.34
C PHE A 7 2.51 -6.37 5.01
N ILE A 8 1.77 -5.28 4.86
CA ILE A 8 2.33 -4.03 4.39
C ILE A 8 2.87 -3.24 5.57
N SER A 9 4.05 -2.66 5.40
CA SER A 9 4.67 -1.82 6.40
C SER A 9 5.09 -0.51 5.73
N PRO A 10 5.47 0.50 6.53
CA PRO A 10 5.95 1.75 5.95
C PRO A 10 7.16 1.58 5.04
N LYS A 11 7.93 0.53 5.24
CA LYS A 11 9.13 0.28 4.45
C LYS A 11 8.86 -0.59 3.23
N THR A 12 7.63 -1.00 3.00
CA THR A 12 7.29 -1.79 1.83
C THR A 12 7.32 -0.90 0.60
N LYS A 13 7.91 -1.41 -0.47
CA LYS A 13 7.99 -0.65 -1.72
C LYS A 13 6.64 -0.65 -2.43
N VAL A 14 6.30 0.49 -3.01
CA VAL A 14 5.04 0.61 -3.74
C VAL A 14 4.95 -0.44 -4.85
N THR A 15 6.05 -0.66 -5.56
CA THR A 15 6.07 -1.67 -6.62
C THR A 15 5.68 -3.04 -6.07
N ASP A 16 6.22 -3.41 -4.92
CA ASP A 16 5.93 -4.72 -4.33
C ASP A 16 4.46 -4.82 -3.93
N ILE A 17 3.89 -3.73 -3.44
CA ILE A 17 2.48 -3.72 -3.06
C ILE A 17 1.60 -4.02 -4.26
N ILE A 18 1.86 -3.32 -5.37
CA ILE A 18 1.05 -3.48 -6.58
C ILE A 18 1.25 -4.85 -7.21
N LEU A 19 2.50 -5.31 -7.28
CA LEU A 19 2.77 -6.61 -7.88
C LEU A 19 2.16 -7.75 -7.06
N ASN A 20 2.14 -7.59 -5.75
CA ASN A 20 1.59 -8.62 -4.87
C ASN A 20 0.06 -8.65 -4.96
N ASN A 21 -0.58 -7.49 -5.06
CA ASN A 21 -2.03 -7.40 -5.13
C ASN A 21 -2.44 -6.22 -6.01
N PRO A 22 -2.65 -6.46 -7.31
CA PRO A 22 -3.01 -5.35 -8.22
C PRO A 22 -4.29 -4.62 -7.82
N ASN A 23 -5.18 -5.28 -7.08
CA ASN A 23 -6.40 -4.62 -6.63
C ASN A 23 -6.12 -3.49 -5.66
N MET A 24 -4.89 -3.41 -5.14
CA MET A 24 -4.51 -2.33 -4.24
C MET A 24 -4.56 -0.98 -4.93
N LEU A 25 -4.62 -0.95 -6.26
CA LEU A 25 -4.80 0.30 -6.99
C LEU A 25 -6.06 1.04 -6.56
N ILE A 26 -7.09 0.28 -6.15
CA ILE A 26 -8.32 0.89 -5.65
C ILE A 26 -8.03 1.72 -4.40
N ILE A 27 -7.17 1.20 -3.53
CA ILE A 27 -6.82 1.92 -2.30
C ILE A 27 -5.99 3.16 -2.63
N PHE A 28 -5.06 3.03 -3.57
CA PHE A 28 -4.28 4.20 -3.99
C PHE A 28 -5.18 5.29 -4.52
N GLU A 29 -6.18 4.94 -5.34
CA GLU A 29 -7.12 5.92 -5.85
C GLU A 29 -7.94 6.55 -4.73
N HIS A 30 -8.32 5.75 -3.75
CA HIS A 30 -9.10 6.25 -2.63
C HIS A 30 -8.35 7.37 -1.88
N PHE A 31 -7.04 7.21 -1.73
CA PHE A 31 -6.23 8.20 -1.05
C PHE A 31 -5.73 9.29 -1.98
N GLY A 32 -6.09 9.24 -3.25
CA GLY A 32 -5.66 10.24 -4.21
C GLY A 32 -4.19 10.13 -4.58
N ILE A 33 -3.60 8.96 -4.43
CA ILE A 33 -2.20 8.75 -4.76
C ILE A 33 -2.06 8.35 -6.22
N CYS A 34 -1.33 9.15 -6.97
CA CYS A 34 -0.91 8.76 -8.32
C CYS A 34 0.28 7.84 -8.16
N TYR A 35 0.06 6.55 -8.30
CA TYR A 35 1.15 5.62 -8.12
C TYR A 35 2.12 5.70 -9.30
N GLU A 36 3.36 5.40 -9.03
CA GLU A 36 4.39 5.29 -10.04
C GLU A 36 5.12 3.98 -9.78
N PHE A 37 5.49 3.31 -10.85
CA PHE A 37 6.22 2.06 -10.73
C PHE A 37 7.70 2.36 -10.54
N ASN A 38 8.03 2.88 -9.40
CA ASN A 38 9.42 3.06 -9.02
C ASN A 38 9.61 2.43 -7.65
N ASN A 39 10.82 2.41 -7.15
CA ASN A 39 11.14 1.68 -5.93
C ASN A 39 11.00 2.52 -4.68
N LYS A 40 10.04 3.43 -4.67
CA LYS A 40 9.84 4.25 -3.48
C LYS A 40 9.15 3.47 -2.39
N LEU A 41 9.54 3.75 -1.16
CA LEU A 41 8.90 3.14 -0.01
C LEU A 41 7.53 3.79 0.21
N LEU A 42 6.63 3.01 0.79
CA LEU A 42 5.28 3.52 1.04
C LEU A 42 5.33 4.79 1.89
N GLU A 43 6.18 4.81 2.92
CA GLU A 43 6.27 6.00 3.77
C GLU A 43 6.71 7.23 3.01
N GLU A 44 7.57 7.06 2.01
CA GLU A 44 8.00 8.19 1.18
C GLU A 44 6.85 8.76 0.37
N VAL A 45 6.03 7.86 -0.19
CA VAL A 45 4.88 8.29 -0.98
C VAL A 45 3.85 8.96 -0.10
N CYS A 46 3.57 8.40 1.07
CA CYS A 46 2.63 9.01 1.99
C CYS A 46 3.08 10.40 2.41
N SER A 47 4.38 10.56 2.64
CA SER A 47 4.91 11.86 3.01
C SER A 47 4.71 12.87 1.88
N LYS A 48 4.90 12.43 0.65
CA LYS A 48 4.74 13.30 -0.51
C LYS A 48 3.32 13.84 -0.63
N TYR A 49 2.35 13.03 -0.25
CA TYR A 49 0.93 13.40 -0.36
C TYR A 49 0.35 13.87 0.97
N ASN A 50 1.18 14.09 1.98
CA ASN A 50 0.72 14.53 3.30
C ASN A 50 -0.26 13.57 3.93
N LEU A 51 -0.03 12.29 3.76
CA LEU A 51 -0.89 11.25 4.33
C LEU A 51 -0.25 10.66 5.58
N GLU A 52 -1.11 10.23 6.50
CA GLU A 52 -0.65 9.53 7.69
C GLU A 52 -0.29 8.11 7.29
N THR A 53 1.00 7.78 7.33
CA THR A 53 1.46 6.47 6.91
C THR A 53 0.77 5.35 7.68
N ASP A 54 0.60 5.51 8.99
CA ASP A 54 -0.03 4.48 9.81
C ASP A 54 -1.45 4.18 9.37
N ILE A 55 -2.20 5.20 9.00
CA ILE A 55 -3.57 5.01 8.55
C ILE A 55 -3.58 4.27 7.22
N VAL A 56 -2.72 4.67 6.31
CA VAL A 56 -2.65 4.04 4.98
C VAL A 56 -2.25 2.58 5.13
N VAL A 57 -1.25 2.30 5.94
CA VAL A 57 -0.79 0.94 6.18
C VAL A 57 -1.91 0.09 6.76
N THR A 58 -2.64 0.62 7.74
CA THR A 58 -3.73 -0.11 8.36
C THR A 58 -4.81 -0.45 7.35
N VAL A 59 -5.21 0.52 6.54
CA VAL A 59 -6.26 0.30 5.53
C VAL A 59 -5.80 -0.76 4.53
N MET A 60 -4.56 -0.67 4.07
CA MET A 60 -4.06 -1.62 3.10
C MET A 60 -4.01 -3.03 3.66
N ASN A 61 -3.58 -3.18 4.92
CA ASN A 61 -3.53 -4.50 5.53
C ASN A 61 -4.91 -5.07 5.75
N LEU A 62 -5.87 -4.24 6.12
CA LEU A 62 -7.25 -4.70 6.22
C LEU A 62 -7.79 -5.12 4.86
N PHE A 63 -7.45 -4.38 3.82
CA PHE A 63 -7.85 -4.72 2.47
C PHE A 63 -7.29 -6.08 2.06
N ASN A 64 -6.08 -6.40 2.52
CA ASN A 64 -5.46 -7.69 2.25
C ASN A 64 -5.94 -8.81 3.17
N GLY A 65 -6.86 -8.50 4.08
CA GLY A 65 -7.42 -9.51 4.96
C GLY A 65 -6.65 -9.78 6.22
N HIS A 66 -5.71 -8.92 6.56
CA HIS A 66 -4.95 -9.08 7.80
C HIS A 66 -5.69 -8.44 8.96
N ASN A 67 -5.69 -9.12 10.09
CA ASN A 67 -6.23 -8.58 11.32
C ASN A 67 -5.14 -7.81 12.05
N ILE A 68 -5.45 -6.57 12.37
CA ILE A 68 -4.46 -5.71 13.01
C ILE A 68 -4.90 -5.33 14.40
#